data_61efa630d8c76dbcfd92cfbaa8496259
#
_entry.id   61efa630d8c76dbcfd92cfbaa8496259
#
_cell.length_a   1.000
_cell.length_b   1.000
_cell.length_c   1.000
_cell.angle_alpha   90.00
_cell.angle_beta   90.00
_cell.angle_gamma   90.00
#
_symmetry.space_group_name_H-M   'P 1'
#
loop_
_entity.id
_entity.type
_entity.pdbx_description
1 polymer ?
#
loop_
_entity_poly.entity_id
_entity_poly.type
_entity_poly.pdbx_seq_one_letter_code
_entity_poly.pdbx_strand_id
1 'polypeptide(L)'
;MITENKVIEIFCIMDEFCRNFASECEKNLLFEDKEHRHRNRKGKLSHSEIMTILVCYHFGSFANFKHYYLFYIRQHLSGCFPDAVSYNRFVELMPRVFFHMMLFMKLQGFGKCSGISFVDSTMIPVCHNLRRYANKVFKGLATDGKGTMGWCHGFKLHLLCNDSGEIITFCLTGANVDDRDKRVWTIFAKELYGKVFADRGYIKQTLFEDLFDRGIHLVQIGRASCR
;
A
#
# COMPACT_ATOMS: atom_id res chain seq x y z
N MET A 1 14.77 16.80 -0.48
CA MET A 1 13.43 17.24 0.02
C MET A 1 12.51 17.41 -1.17
N ILE A 2 11.23 17.10 -1.03
CA ILE A 2 10.24 17.34 -2.08
C ILE A 2 10.07 18.86 -2.29
N THR A 3 9.94 19.32 -3.52
CA THR A 3 9.72 20.75 -3.84
C THR A 3 8.24 21.11 -3.70
N GLU A 4 7.93 22.39 -3.48
CA GLU A 4 6.54 22.90 -3.43
C GLU A 4 5.77 22.56 -4.71
N ASN A 5 6.40 22.72 -5.89
CA ASN A 5 5.78 22.38 -7.16
C ASN A 5 5.36 20.90 -7.22
N LYS A 6 6.18 20.00 -6.66
CA LYS A 6 5.84 18.58 -6.62
C LYS A 6 4.71 18.27 -5.63
N VAL A 7 4.65 19.03 -4.53
CA VAL A 7 3.52 18.93 -3.58
C VAL A 7 2.21 19.37 -4.24
N ILE A 8 2.25 20.48 -5.00
CA ILE A 8 1.09 21.00 -5.75
C ILE A 8 0.65 19.99 -6.81
N GLU A 9 1.59 19.41 -7.57
CA GLU A 9 1.30 18.37 -8.57
C GLU A 9 0.59 17.17 -7.93
N ILE A 10 1.11 16.65 -6.82
CA ILE A 10 0.50 15.55 -6.08
C ILE A 10 -0.89 15.95 -5.56
N PHE A 11 -1.03 17.17 -5.03
CA PHE A 11 -2.31 17.67 -4.58
C PHE A 11 -3.35 17.73 -5.71
N CYS A 12 -2.98 18.23 -6.88
CA CYS A 12 -3.88 18.29 -8.03
C CYS A 12 -4.40 16.90 -8.42
N ILE A 13 -3.53 15.89 -8.44
CA ILE A 13 -3.90 14.49 -8.72
C ILE A 13 -4.87 13.96 -7.68
N MET A 14 -4.57 14.17 -6.39
CA MET A 14 -5.42 13.71 -5.29
C MET A 14 -6.78 14.44 -5.26
N ASP A 15 -6.79 15.74 -5.57
CA ASP A 15 -7.99 16.55 -5.55
C ASP A 15 -8.92 16.22 -6.72
N GLU A 16 -8.37 16.01 -7.92
CA GLU A 16 -9.12 15.53 -9.07
C GLU A 16 -9.77 14.17 -8.78
N PHE A 17 -9.00 13.24 -8.22
CA PHE A 17 -9.52 11.93 -7.81
C PHE A 17 -10.65 12.08 -6.77
N CYS A 18 -10.47 12.88 -5.72
CA CYS A 18 -11.46 13.05 -4.67
C CYS A 18 -12.75 13.69 -5.20
N ARG A 19 -12.65 14.66 -6.12
CA ARG A 19 -13.80 15.29 -6.78
C ARG A 19 -14.58 14.31 -7.65
N ASN A 20 -13.86 13.55 -8.48
CA ASN A 20 -14.47 12.53 -9.33
C ASN A 20 -15.16 11.45 -8.48
N PHE A 21 -14.51 10.99 -7.42
CA PHE A 21 -15.08 10.01 -6.50
C PHE A 21 -16.34 10.55 -5.79
N ALA A 22 -16.33 11.80 -5.31
CA ALA A 22 -17.51 12.41 -4.68
C ALA A 22 -18.67 12.52 -5.67
N SER A 23 -18.40 12.95 -6.91
CA SER A 23 -19.41 13.04 -7.98
C SER A 23 -20.04 11.67 -8.30
N GLU A 24 -19.21 10.61 -8.38
CA GLU A 24 -19.73 9.26 -8.62
C GLU A 24 -20.52 8.72 -7.41
N CYS A 25 -20.12 9.02 -6.19
CA CYS A 25 -20.89 8.68 -5.00
C CYS A 25 -22.25 9.38 -5.00
N GLU A 26 -22.31 10.68 -5.33
CA GLU A 26 -23.57 11.43 -5.41
C GLU A 26 -24.54 10.85 -6.45
N LYS A 27 -24.03 10.45 -7.62
CA LYS A 27 -24.85 9.82 -8.68
C LYS A 27 -25.39 8.45 -8.28
N ASN A 28 -24.66 7.69 -7.47
CA ASN A 28 -24.96 6.30 -7.12
C ASN A 28 -25.56 6.15 -5.71
N LEU A 29 -25.69 7.23 -4.95
CA LEU A 29 -26.40 7.23 -3.65
C LEU A 29 -27.90 7.08 -3.88
N LEU A 30 -28.34 5.82 -3.94
CA LEU A 30 -29.74 5.49 -4.21
C LEU A 30 -30.67 5.73 -3.04
N PHE A 31 -30.21 5.88 -1.79
CA PHE A 31 -31.04 6.24 -0.63
C PHE A 31 -30.17 6.71 0.53
N GLU A 32 -30.24 7.99 0.87
CA GLU A 32 -29.88 8.43 2.23
C GLU A 32 -30.96 7.97 3.21
N ASP A 33 -30.55 7.23 4.22
CA ASP A 33 -31.40 6.90 5.36
C ASP A 33 -31.70 8.21 6.12
N LYS A 34 -32.92 8.75 5.92
CA LYS A 34 -33.31 10.06 6.45
C LYS A 34 -33.47 10.10 7.97
N GLU A 35 -33.35 8.96 8.65
CA GLU A 35 -33.56 8.87 10.10
C GLU A 35 -32.37 9.38 10.94
N HIS A 36 -31.16 9.47 10.40
CA HIS A 36 -29.99 9.96 11.15
C HIS A 36 -29.35 11.16 10.46
N ARG A 37 -29.73 12.37 10.83
CA ARG A 37 -29.05 13.62 10.47
C ARG A 37 -27.66 13.64 11.10
N HIS A 38 -26.66 13.13 10.42
CA HIS A 38 -25.26 13.37 10.77
C HIS A 38 -24.92 14.85 10.56
N ARG A 39 -24.40 15.47 11.61
CA ARG A 39 -23.95 16.87 11.58
C ARG A 39 -22.70 16.96 10.71
N ASN A 40 -22.87 17.18 9.42
CA ASN A 40 -21.76 17.32 8.43
C ASN A 40 -21.08 18.68 8.58
N ARG A 41 -20.28 18.86 9.64
CA ARG A 41 -19.36 20.00 9.71
C ARG A 41 -18.15 19.70 8.84
N LYS A 42 -17.92 20.53 7.80
CA LYS A 42 -16.72 20.44 6.98
C LYS A 42 -15.47 20.46 7.87
N GLY A 43 -14.57 19.50 7.68
CA GLY A 43 -13.26 19.50 8.35
C GLY A 43 -12.40 20.66 7.86
N LYS A 44 -11.41 21.08 8.66
CA LYS A 44 -10.44 22.09 8.22
C LYS A 44 -9.58 21.60 7.05
N LEU A 45 -9.18 20.33 7.08
CA LEU A 45 -8.46 19.67 5.98
C LEU A 45 -9.42 18.84 5.13
N SER A 46 -9.31 18.98 3.81
CA SER A 46 -9.96 18.12 2.83
C SER A 46 -9.34 16.71 2.80
N HIS A 47 -10.04 15.74 2.21
CA HIS A 47 -9.47 14.41 1.99
C HIS A 47 -8.26 14.47 1.08
N SER A 48 -8.29 15.30 0.04
CA SER A 48 -7.16 15.51 -0.88
C SER A 48 -5.91 16.05 -0.17
N GLU A 49 -6.05 17.02 0.73
CA GLU A 49 -4.94 17.54 1.53
C GLU A 49 -4.36 16.46 2.46
N ILE A 50 -5.21 15.69 3.15
CA ILE A 50 -4.73 14.60 4.02
C ILE A 50 -3.98 13.54 3.21
N MET A 51 -4.52 13.12 2.06
CA MET A 51 -3.88 12.15 1.16
C MET A 51 -2.54 12.69 0.65
N THR A 52 -2.50 13.95 0.22
CA THR A 52 -1.26 14.62 -0.24
C THR A 52 -0.19 14.62 0.85
N ILE A 53 -0.53 15.00 2.08
CA ILE A 53 0.40 15.00 3.21
C ILE A 53 0.96 13.60 3.47
N LEU A 54 0.11 12.56 3.41
CA LEU A 54 0.53 11.17 3.61
C LEU A 54 1.49 10.69 2.50
N VAL A 55 1.18 10.98 1.25
CA VAL A 55 2.01 10.57 0.11
C VAL A 55 3.34 11.33 0.10
N CYS A 56 3.33 12.64 0.34
CA CYS A 56 4.53 13.46 0.36
C CYS A 56 5.54 13.05 1.44
N TYR A 57 5.12 12.41 2.53
CA TYR A 57 6.03 11.87 3.54
C TYR A 57 7.05 10.89 2.95
N HIS A 58 6.64 10.06 2.00
CA HIS A 58 7.49 9.04 1.39
C HIS A 58 8.52 9.58 0.39
N PHE A 59 8.38 10.84 -0.03
CA PHE A 59 9.37 11.51 -0.87
C PHE A 59 10.46 12.23 -0.08
N GLY A 60 10.35 12.28 1.25
CA GLY A 60 11.30 12.95 2.13
C GLY A 60 12.18 11.97 2.90
N SER A 61 13.35 12.44 3.37
CA SER A 61 14.27 11.67 4.21
C SER A 61 13.98 11.85 5.71
N PHE A 62 12.71 11.90 6.09
CA PHE A 62 12.33 12.13 7.48
C PHE A 62 12.35 10.84 8.30
N ALA A 63 13.01 10.88 9.47
CA ALA A 63 13.14 9.71 10.34
C ALA A 63 11.78 9.20 10.88
N ASN A 64 10.81 10.12 11.08
CA ASN A 64 9.47 9.74 11.53
C ASN A 64 8.42 10.76 11.06
N PHE A 65 7.18 10.31 10.99
CA PHE A 65 6.04 11.10 10.50
C PHE A 65 5.76 12.33 11.37
N LYS A 66 5.93 12.24 12.71
CA LYS A 66 5.69 13.38 13.61
C LYS A 66 6.63 14.53 13.31
N HIS A 67 7.92 14.25 13.11
CA HIS A 67 8.92 15.25 12.76
C HIS A 67 8.59 15.89 11.40
N TYR A 68 8.28 15.07 10.38
CA TYR A 68 7.82 15.54 9.08
C TYR A 68 6.63 16.49 9.20
N TYR A 69 5.57 16.09 9.92
CA TYR A 69 4.35 16.89 10.04
C TYR A 69 4.59 18.22 10.76
N LEU A 70 5.27 18.18 11.92
CA LEU A 70 5.48 19.39 12.75
C LEU A 70 6.42 20.39 12.11
N PHE A 71 7.50 19.94 11.48
CA PHE A 71 8.52 20.85 10.95
C PHE A 71 8.31 21.13 9.47
N TYR A 72 8.02 20.12 8.66
CA TYR A 72 7.93 20.35 7.23
C TYR A 72 6.55 20.85 6.81
N ILE A 73 5.47 20.17 7.20
CA ILE A 73 4.12 20.59 6.82
C ILE A 73 3.74 21.91 7.48
N ARG A 74 3.85 21.98 8.81
CA ARG A 74 3.35 23.17 9.56
C ARG A 74 4.24 24.39 9.51
N GLN A 75 5.53 24.26 9.19
CA GLN A 75 6.46 25.38 9.12
C GLN A 75 6.85 25.73 7.68
N HIS A 76 7.42 24.78 6.93
CA HIS A 76 7.91 25.04 5.57
C HIS A 76 6.80 25.10 4.53
N LEU A 77 5.80 24.23 4.62
CA LEU A 77 4.67 24.17 3.69
C LEU A 77 3.41 24.82 4.26
N SER A 78 3.54 25.74 5.22
CA SER A 78 2.39 26.46 5.79
C SER A 78 1.58 27.26 4.75
N GLY A 79 2.23 27.74 3.69
CA GLY A 79 1.56 28.37 2.55
C GLY A 79 0.69 27.40 1.73
N CYS A 80 1.12 26.13 1.60
CA CYS A 80 0.35 25.09 0.90
C CYS A 80 -0.76 24.51 1.78
N PHE A 81 -0.56 24.47 3.10
CA PHE A 81 -1.51 23.89 4.08
C PHE A 81 -1.82 24.88 5.21
N PRO A 82 -2.51 26.01 4.92
CA PRO A 82 -2.78 27.05 5.92
C PRO A 82 -3.67 26.55 7.07
N ASP A 83 -4.55 25.61 6.80
CA ASP A 83 -5.45 25.02 7.78
C ASP A 83 -4.92 23.76 8.47
N ALA A 84 -3.58 23.54 8.41
CA ALA A 84 -2.94 22.39 9.04
C ALA A 84 -3.27 22.30 10.54
N VAL A 85 -3.95 21.24 10.93
CA VAL A 85 -4.40 20.97 12.30
C VAL A 85 -3.26 20.52 13.23
N SER A 86 -3.51 20.35 14.53
CA SER A 86 -2.51 19.74 15.42
C SER A 86 -2.15 18.31 14.98
N TYR A 87 -0.94 17.86 15.31
CA TYR A 87 -0.49 16.51 14.97
C TYR A 87 -1.44 15.42 15.45
N ASN A 88 -1.90 15.49 16.71
CA ASN A 88 -2.83 14.50 17.25
C ASN A 88 -4.14 14.48 16.46
N ARG A 89 -4.66 15.66 16.11
CA ARG A 89 -5.87 15.76 15.29
C ARG A 89 -5.65 15.21 13.88
N PHE A 90 -4.48 15.43 13.29
CA PHE A 90 -4.15 14.86 11.99
C PHE A 90 -4.14 13.32 12.03
N VAL A 91 -3.53 12.73 13.07
CA VAL A 91 -3.52 11.26 13.25
C VAL A 91 -4.93 10.69 13.36
N GLU A 92 -5.87 11.40 14.02
CA GLU A 92 -7.27 10.99 14.09
C GLU A 92 -8.00 11.09 12.73
N LEU A 93 -7.50 11.94 11.81
CA LEU A 93 -8.08 12.09 10.47
C LEU A 93 -7.56 11.06 9.47
N MET A 94 -6.35 10.50 9.66
CA MET A 94 -5.76 9.53 8.75
C MET A 94 -6.68 8.35 8.39
N PRO A 95 -7.37 7.69 9.36
CA PRO A 95 -8.26 6.58 9.03
C PRO A 95 -9.41 6.95 8.07
N ARG A 96 -9.82 8.21 8.05
CA ARG A 96 -10.93 8.68 7.20
C ARG A 96 -10.62 8.61 5.71
N VAL A 97 -9.34 8.76 5.35
CA VAL A 97 -8.89 8.70 3.96
C VAL A 97 -8.40 7.32 3.53
N PHE A 98 -8.42 6.33 4.45
CA PHE A 98 -7.93 5.00 4.14
C PHE A 98 -8.62 4.38 2.92
N PHE A 99 -9.95 4.45 2.87
CA PHE A 99 -10.72 3.93 1.75
C PHE A 99 -10.40 4.67 0.43
N HIS A 100 -10.28 6.02 0.49
CA HIS A 100 -9.92 6.83 -0.67
C HIS A 100 -8.52 6.47 -1.19
N MET A 101 -7.54 6.29 -0.29
CA MET A 101 -6.18 5.86 -0.65
C MET A 101 -6.16 4.48 -1.31
N MET A 102 -6.90 3.51 -0.74
CA MET A 102 -7.02 2.17 -1.31
C MET A 102 -7.65 2.18 -2.70
N LEU A 103 -8.71 2.97 -2.87
CA LEU A 103 -9.38 3.09 -4.16
C LEU A 103 -8.52 3.83 -5.19
N PHE A 104 -7.83 4.90 -4.78
CA PHE A 104 -6.86 5.60 -5.62
C PHE A 104 -5.76 4.67 -6.12
N MET A 105 -5.14 3.89 -5.22
CA MET A 105 -4.15 2.90 -5.59
C MET A 105 -4.69 1.89 -6.61
N LYS A 106 -5.91 1.39 -6.37
CA LYS A 106 -6.52 0.39 -7.24
C LYS A 106 -6.84 0.92 -8.64
N LEU A 107 -7.26 2.18 -8.75
CA LEU A 107 -7.71 2.77 -10.02
C LEU A 107 -6.59 3.45 -10.81
N GLN A 108 -5.59 4.02 -10.12
CA GLN A 108 -4.56 4.86 -10.75
C GLN A 108 -3.13 4.46 -10.38
N GLY A 109 -2.93 3.73 -9.28
CA GLY A 109 -1.61 3.39 -8.78
C GLY A 109 -1.07 2.05 -9.26
N PHE A 110 -1.91 1.19 -9.84
CA PHE A 110 -1.49 -0.12 -10.32
C PHE A 110 -1.29 -0.12 -11.82
N GLY A 111 -0.15 -0.71 -12.24
CA GLY A 111 0.13 -1.03 -13.62
C GLY A 111 -0.65 -2.25 -14.11
N LYS A 112 -0.52 -2.55 -15.38
CA LYS A 112 -1.12 -3.73 -16.02
C LYS A 112 -0.05 -4.77 -16.32
N CYS A 113 -0.43 -6.03 -16.36
CA CYS A 113 0.45 -7.10 -16.84
C CYS A 113 0.78 -6.86 -18.33
N SER A 114 2.07 -6.93 -18.68
CA SER A 114 2.59 -6.81 -20.05
C SER A 114 2.90 -8.17 -20.69
N GLY A 115 2.69 -9.27 -19.95
CA GLY A 115 3.13 -10.61 -20.31
C GLY A 115 4.47 -10.99 -19.69
N ILE A 116 5.16 -10.05 -19.03
CA ILE A 116 6.37 -10.26 -18.24
C ILE A 116 6.15 -9.65 -16.87
N SER A 117 6.25 -10.46 -15.84
CA SER A 117 6.03 -10.01 -14.46
C SER A 117 7.08 -10.58 -13.52
N PHE A 118 7.29 -9.90 -12.41
CA PHE A 118 8.25 -10.26 -11.36
C PHE A 118 7.52 -10.34 -10.03
N VAL A 119 7.77 -11.41 -9.28
CA VAL A 119 7.22 -11.57 -7.92
C VAL A 119 8.33 -11.66 -6.91
N ASP A 120 8.16 -10.93 -5.82
CA ASP A 120 9.03 -10.98 -4.65
C ASP A 120 8.25 -10.74 -3.37
N SER A 121 8.84 -11.09 -2.23
CA SER A 121 8.25 -10.85 -0.92
C SER A 121 9.23 -10.22 0.05
N THR A 122 8.69 -9.38 0.93
CA THR A 122 9.46 -8.76 2.00
C THR A 122 8.73 -8.86 3.33
N MET A 123 9.51 -9.02 4.41
CA MET A 123 8.99 -9.04 5.77
C MET A 123 8.79 -7.63 6.29
N ILE A 124 7.63 -7.37 6.90
CA ILE A 124 7.31 -6.11 7.58
C ILE A 124 7.23 -6.37 9.08
N PRO A 125 8.32 -6.12 9.84
CA PRO A 125 8.31 -6.26 11.29
C PRO A 125 7.42 -5.19 11.94
N VAL A 126 6.54 -5.59 12.86
CA VAL A 126 5.68 -4.65 13.60
C VAL A 126 6.32 -4.21 14.92
N CYS A 127 7.27 -4.98 15.43
CA CYS A 127 8.05 -4.62 16.61
C CYS A 127 9.34 -5.47 16.67
N HIS A 128 10.25 -5.08 17.55
CA HIS A 128 11.41 -5.92 17.87
C HIS A 128 10.95 -7.25 18.51
N ASN A 129 11.59 -8.37 18.17
CA ASN A 129 11.17 -9.73 18.56
C ASN A 129 11.00 -9.91 20.09
N LEU A 130 11.82 -9.25 20.90
CA LEU A 130 11.70 -9.29 22.37
C LEU A 130 10.39 -8.64 22.88
N ARG A 131 9.76 -7.78 22.09
CA ARG A 131 8.53 -7.06 22.45
C ARG A 131 7.27 -7.69 21.86
N ARG A 132 7.37 -8.81 21.16
CA ARG A 132 6.24 -9.45 20.45
C ARG A 132 5.04 -9.75 21.34
N TYR A 133 5.29 -10.23 22.58
CA TYR A 133 4.21 -10.56 23.52
C TYR A 133 3.56 -9.31 24.14
N ALA A 134 4.27 -8.18 24.19
CA ALA A 134 3.76 -6.90 24.68
C ALA A 134 3.06 -6.08 23.58
N ASN A 135 3.15 -6.49 22.30
CA ASN A 135 2.50 -5.80 21.18
C ASN A 135 1.00 -6.07 21.22
N LYS A 136 0.22 -5.03 21.54
CA LYS A 136 -1.25 -5.10 21.60
C LYS A 136 -1.92 -4.67 20.29
N VAL A 137 -1.25 -3.85 19.48
CA VAL A 137 -1.84 -3.19 18.28
C VAL A 137 -2.21 -4.23 17.22
N PHE A 138 -1.33 -5.19 16.96
CA PHE A 138 -1.53 -6.24 15.96
C PHE A 138 -1.74 -7.62 16.58
N LYS A 139 -2.23 -7.66 17.81
CA LYS A 139 -2.51 -8.93 18.50
C LYS A 139 -3.53 -9.76 17.71
N GLY A 140 -3.18 -11.01 17.41
CA GLY A 140 -4.03 -11.91 16.63
C GLY A 140 -3.97 -11.70 15.12
N LEU A 141 -3.29 -10.66 14.61
CA LEU A 141 -3.09 -10.40 13.18
C LEU A 141 -1.64 -10.66 12.76
N ALA A 142 -0.67 -10.11 13.51
CA ALA A 142 0.74 -10.35 13.27
C ALA A 142 1.15 -11.75 13.73
N THR A 143 2.04 -12.39 12.97
CA THR A 143 2.54 -13.74 13.25
C THR A 143 4.07 -13.77 13.26
N ASP A 144 4.65 -14.80 13.88
CA ASP A 144 6.09 -15.04 13.88
C ASP A 144 6.46 -15.80 12.60
N GLY A 145 7.38 -15.25 11.82
CA GLY A 145 7.92 -15.88 10.62
C GLY A 145 9.44 -15.81 10.58
N LYS A 146 10.07 -16.67 9.80
CA LYS A 146 11.52 -16.70 9.59
C LYS A 146 11.82 -16.30 8.15
N GLY A 147 12.52 -15.20 7.97
CA GLY A 147 13.05 -14.74 6.68
C GLY A 147 14.56 -14.92 6.60
N THR A 148 15.16 -14.44 5.52
CA THR A 148 16.63 -14.42 5.30
C THR A 148 17.36 -13.61 6.38
N MET A 149 16.73 -12.58 6.91
CA MET A 149 17.24 -11.72 7.98
C MET A 149 16.99 -12.28 9.40
N GLY A 150 16.44 -13.49 9.53
CA GLY A 150 16.13 -14.11 10.82
C GLY A 150 14.63 -14.10 11.16
N TRP A 151 14.33 -14.21 12.45
CA TRP A 151 12.94 -14.20 12.94
C TRP A 151 12.35 -12.80 12.93
N CYS A 152 11.09 -12.71 12.56
CA CYS A 152 10.31 -11.47 12.48
C CYS A 152 8.91 -11.72 13.05
N HIS A 153 8.43 -10.82 13.94
CA HIS A 153 7.02 -10.75 14.31
C HIS A 153 6.34 -9.67 13.50
N GLY A 154 5.44 -10.05 12.61
CA GLY A 154 4.81 -9.09 11.71
C GLY A 154 4.04 -9.70 10.56
N PHE A 155 4.21 -9.08 9.41
CA PHE A 155 3.55 -9.43 8.17
C PHE A 155 4.58 -9.75 7.06
N LYS A 156 4.11 -10.39 6.02
CA LYS A 156 4.83 -10.55 4.77
C LYS A 156 4.05 -9.87 3.66
N LEU A 157 4.71 -8.96 2.95
CA LEU A 157 4.20 -8.29 1.77
C LEU A 157 4.71 -9.01 0.54
N HIS A 158 3.82 -9.57 -0.24
CA HIS A 158 4.10 -10.15 -1.55
C HIS A 158 3.76 -9.10 -2.60
N LEU A 159 4.69 -8.79 -3.48
CA LEU A 159 4.54 -7.80 -4.55
C LEU A 159 4.64 -8.48 -5.91
N LEU A 160 3.80 -8.04 -6.82
CA LEU A 160 3.83 -8.41 -8.23
C LEU A 160 4.01 -7.14 -9.05
N CYS A 161 5.08 -7.08 -9.85
CA CYS A 161 5.41 -5.93 -10.69
C CYS A 161 5.50 -6.36 -12.16
N ASN A 162 5.27 -5.41 -13.09
CA ASN A 162 5.52 -5.62 -14.52
C ASN A 162 6.99 -5.30 -14.88
N ASP A 163 7.34 -5.43 -16.13
CA ASP A 163 8.67 -5.15 -16.70
C ASP A 163 9.05 -3.65 -16.67
N SER A 164 8.07 -2.76 -16.56
CA SER A 164 8.27 -1.32 -16.36
C SER A 164 8.51 -0.95 -14.88
N GLY A 165 8.43 -1.92 -13.95
CA GLY A 165 8.58 -1.70 -12.51
C GLY A 165 7.31 -1.19 -11.82
N GLU A 166 6.17 -1.17 -12.51
CA GLU A 166 4.90 -0.79 -11.92
C GLU A 166 4.31 -1.95 -11.12
N ILE A 167 3.73 -1.66 -9.97
CA ILE A 167 3.04 -2.68 -9.15
C ILE A 167 1.73 -3.07 -9.82
N ILE A 168 1.59 -4.33 -10.21
CA ILE A 168 0.34 -4.88 -10.74
C ILE A 168 -0.65 -5.14 -9.60
N THR A 169 -0.18 -5.82 -8.56
CA THR A 169 -0.97 -6.12 -7.36
C THR A 169 -0.06 -6.50 -6.19
N PHE A 170 -0.62 -6.56 -5.00
CA PHE A 170 0.07 -7.04 -3.81
C PHE A 170 -0.84 -7.88 -2.91
N CYS A 171 -0.23 -8.65 -2.05
CA CYS A 171 -0.92 -9.40 -1.01
C CYS A 171 -0.17 -9.27 0.32
N LEU A 172 -0.89 -8.93 1.39
CA LEU A 172 -0.34 -8.87 2.74
C LEU A 172 -0.81 -10.09 3.53
N THR A 173 0.14 -10.85 4.06
CA THR A 173 -0.12 -12.07 4.84
C THR A 173 0.57 -12.01 6.20
N GLY A 174 0.28 -12.95 7.09
CA GLY A 174 1.11 -13.14 8.27
C GLY A 174 2.53 -13.55 7.88
N ALA A 175 3.52 -13.19 8.72
CA ALA A 175 4.94 -13.44 8.44
C ALA A 175 5.29 -14.93 8.27
N ASN A 176 4.46 -15.85 8.78
CA ASN A 176 4.64 -17.31 8.68
C ASN A 176 4.12 -17.92 7.37
N VAL A 177 3.45 -17.15 6.52
CA VAL A 177 2.89 -17.68 5.26
C VAL A 177 3.99 -17.92 4.26
N ASP A 178 3.96 -19.11 3.64
CA ASP A 178 4.92 -19.50 2.60
C ASP A 178 4.66 -18.73 1.31
N ASP A 179 5.72 -18.42 0.55
CA ASP A 179 5.64 -17.72 -0.74
C ASP A 179 4.92 -18.55 -1.81
N ARG A 180 4.79 -19.85 -1.59
CA ARG A 180 4.08 -20.83 -2.43
C ARG A 180 2.62 -21.05 -2.01
N ASP A 181 2.11 -20.26 -1.04
CA ASP A 181 0.74 -20.42 -0.54
C ASP A 181 -0.27 -20.16 -1.66
N LYS A 182 -1.18 -21.12 -1.84
CA LYS A 182 -2.20 -21.08 -2.89
C LYS A 182 -3.09 -19.82 -2.82
N ARG A 183 -3.32 -19.29 -1.62
CA ARG A 183 -4.12 -18.06 -1.43
C ARG A 183 -3.47 -16.84 -2.07
N VAL A 184 -2.16 -16.69 -1.95
CA VAL A 184 -1.39 -15.61 -2.59
C VAL A 184 -1.47 -15.73 -4.10
N TRP A 185 -1.20 -16.91 -4.62
CA TRP A 185 -1.22 -17.17 -6.05
C TRP A 185 -2.62 -17.10 -6.68
N THR A 186 -3.68 -17.40 -5.92
CA THR A 186 -5.07 -17.21 -6.39
C THR A 186 -5.38 -15.72 -6.63
N ILE A 187 -4.80 -14.83 -5.83
CA ILE A 187 -4.94 -13.37 -6.03
C ILE A 187 -4.14 -12.95 -7.26
N PHE A 188 -2.87 -13.37 -7.36
CA PHE A 188 -1.97 -12.96 -8.44
C PHE A 188 -2.41 -13.48 -9.81
N ALA A 189 -2.86 -14.71 -9.89
CA ALA A 189 -3.27 -15.34 -11.15
C ALA A 189 -4.48 -14.67 -11.84
N LYS A 190 -5.22 -13.82 -11.11
CA LYS A 190 -6.32 -13.04 -11.72
C LYS A 190 -5.83 -11.90 -12.61
N GLU A 191 -4.64 -11.39 -12.34
CA GLU A 191 -4.06 -10.22 -12.99
C GLU A 191 -2.89 -10.60 -13.91
N LEU A 192 -2.58 -11.91 -14.02
CA LEU A 192 -1.39 -12.40 -14.71
C LEU A 192 -1.71 -13.16 -16.00
N TYR A 193 -0.82 -13.00 -16.96
CA TYR A 193 -0.64 -13.88 -18.13
C TYR A 193 0.82 -13.87 -18.57
N GLY A 194 1.24 -14.87 -19.35
CA GLY A 194 2.59 -14.93 -19.91
C GLY A 194 3.63 -15.43 -18.90
N LYS A 195 4.77 -14.75 -18.78
CA LYS A 195 5.91 -15.20 -17.97
C LYS A 195 5.98 -14.48 -16.64
N VAL A 196 6.13 -15.24 -15.55
CA VAL A 196 6.34 -14.71 -14.19
C VAL A 196 7.69 -15.16 -13.68
N PHE A 197 8.54 -14.21 -13.38
CA PHE A 197 9.87 -14.44 -12.84
C PHE A 197 9.83 -14.41 -11.31
N ALA A 198 10.34 -15.46 -10.67
CA ALA A 198 10.33 -15.62 -9.21
C ALA A 198 11.65 -16.21 -8.70
N ASP A 199 11.99 -15.93 -7.43
CA ASP A 199 13.10 -16.60 -6.76
C ASP A 199 12.74 -18.09 -6.48
N ARG A 200 13.75 -18.91 -6.22
CA ARG A 200 13.62 -20.34 -5.93
C ARG A 200 12.60 -20.66 -4.82
N GLY A 201 12.42 -19.75 -3.87
CA GLY A 201 11.45 -19.89 -2.79
C GLY A 201 9.99 -20.02 -3.24
N TYR A 202 9.68 -19.58 -4.44
CA TYR A 202 8.32 -19.64 -5.02
C TYR A 202 8.04 -20.92 -5.80
N ILE A 203 9.04 -21.75 -6.08
CA ILE A 203 8.89 -22.89 -6.97
C ILE A 203 8.45 -24.14 -6.21
N LYS A 204 7.28 -24.66 -6.61
CA LYS A 204 6.71 -25.93 -6.20
C LYS A 204 6.06 -26.58 -7.42
N GLN A 205 6.30 -27.87 -7.65
CA GLN A 205 5.82 -28.60 -8.83
C GLN A 205 4.30 -28.43 -9.03
N THR A 206 3.52 -28.62 -7.98
CA THR A 206 2.05 -28.48 -8.05
C THR A 206 1.58 -27.06 -8.37
N LEU A 207 2.32 -26.04 -7.93
CA LEU A 207 2.02 -24.63 -8.25
C LEU A 207 2.39 -24.33 -9.71
N PHE A 208 3.50 -24.89 -10.19
CA PHE A 208 3.94 -24.73 -11.57
C PHE A 208 2.88 -25.29 -12.54
N GLU A 209 2.35 -26.48 -12.27
CA GLU A 209 1.32 -27.13 -13.07
C GLU A 209 0.01 -26.31 -13.05
N ASP A 210 -0.48 -25.91 -11.85
CA ASP A 210 -1.67 -25.09 -11.70
C ASP A 210 -1.59 -23.75 -12.46
N LEU A 211 -0.41 -23.11 -12.51
CA LEU A 211 -0.20 -21.85 -13.22
C LEU A 211 -0.07 -22.07 -14.72
N PHE A 212 0.61 -23.14 -15.13
CA PHE A 212 0.78 -23.48 -16.53
C PHE A 212 -0.56 -23.73 -17.22
N ASP A 213 -1.47 -24.46 -16.56
CA ASP A 213 -2.83 -24.70 -17.05
C ASP A 213 -3.66 -23.42 -17.25
N ARG A 214 -3.26 -22.34 -16.54
CA ARG A 214 -3.85 -20.99 -16.68
C ARG A 214 -3.14 -20.10 -17.69
N GLY A 215 -2.15 -20.62 -18.42
CA GLY A 215 -1.35 -19.85 -19.37
C GLY A 215 -0.28 -18.96 -18.73
N ILE A 216 0.09 -19.25 -17.46
CA ILE A 216 1.11 -18.51 -16.73
C ILE A 216 2.36 -19.37 -16.62
N HIS A 217 3.47 -18.93 -17.20
CA HIS A 217 4.74 -19.64 -17.18
C HIS A 217 5.64 -19.12 -16.05
N LEU A 218 5.75 -19.89 -14.96
CA LEU A 218 6.62 -19.57 -13.84
C LEU A 218 8.08 -19.86 -14.20
N VAL A 219 8.92 -18.82 -14.19
CA VAL A 219 10.35 -18.90 -14.55
C VAL A 219 11.19 -18.62 -13.30
N GLN A 220 12.11 -19.53 -13.00
CA GLN A 220 13.03 -19.35 -11.88
C GLN A 220 14.15 -18.36 -12.26
N ILE A 221 14.32 -17.32 -11.44
CA ILE A 221 15.51 -16.48 -11.48
C ILE A 221 16.62 -17.21 -10.70
N GLY A 222 17.65 -17.68 -11.40
CA GLY A 222 18.85 -18.21 -10.76
C GLY A 222 19.65 -17.06 -10.14
N ARG A 223 20.28 -17.29 -8.98
CA ARG A 223 21.33 -16.39 -8.52
C ARG A 223 22.47 -16.47 -9.56
N ALA A 224 22.76 -15.36 -10.21
CA ALA A 224 24.02 -15.25 -10.96
C ALA A 224 25.13 -15.49 -9.94
N SER A 225 25.80 -16.65 -10.01
CA SER A 225 27.02 -16.84 -9.26
C SER A 225 28.07 -15.94 -9.92
N CYS A 226 28.34 -14.78 -9.32
CA CYS A 226 29.55 -14.05 -9.62
C CYS A 226 30.72 -15.00 -9.24
N ARG A 227 31.31 -15.65 -10.23
CA ARG A 227 32.65 -16.23 -10.17
C ARG A 227 33.66 -15.19 -10.57
#